data_bd1f2c4de5d312b4fb235445e6c58efd
#
_entry.id   bd1f2c4de5d312b4fb235445e6c58efd
#
_cell.length_a   1.000
_cell.length_b   1.000
_cell.length_c   1.000
_cell.angle_alpha   90.00
_cell.angle_beta   90.00
_cell.angle_gamma   90.00
#
_symmetry.space_group_name_H-M   'P 1'
#
loop_
_entity.id
_entity.type
_entity.pdbx_description
1 polymer ?
#
loop_
_entity_poly.entity_id
_entity_poly.type
_entity_poly.pdbx_seq_one_letter_code
_entity_poly.pdbx_strand_id
1 'polypeptide(L)'
;MNRKQNLEVFAKTPVRKAVLLQIVPAVASQMVTLVYNLADTYFVGMLNAPHETAAVTVAYPSFLMLTAISNLFGVGGASAIARALGRQDEEGARRIAAVSLAGGLLSALLFSAAFRLLADPVLHLCGATEATYATAYGYAKWVVILGGPFTILNTLLANLVRAEGGAGAAAFGVSFGGVLNILLDPLFVLPQFLGLGAVGAGMATALSNGAAVACFAVYLVRRRGATYLNLLPANLRYAAQYLRPILAIGFPSALQYALTVVATAAQADFVSQYPTEAVAALGIVKKLDQLPLYFSIGVSNGLLPLLAYNHAAGNHHRRAQAFRIGSLMSFGFAVLCLVCYEAFAIPLVSLFIADAATVRYGAVFLRCMVTAMPMMALCYPIIIQFQAMGRARESLVCSILRKGVLDIPLLYLMDALFPLYGCMWVQPIVDAISLAAALWFYRAIQRGSAAGGTAPAGA
;
A
#
# COMPACT_ATOMS: atom_id res chain seq x y z
N MET A 1 14.46 4.39 23.70
CA MET A 1 15.66 4.07 22.89
C MET A 1 16.27 5.37 22.39
N ASN A 2 17.57 5.54 22.50
CA ASN A 2 18.30 6.69 21.97
C ASN A 2 18.37 6.61 20.43
N ARG A 3 18.58 7.78 19.76
CA ARG A 3 18.75 7.90 18.30
C ARG A 3 19.76 6.86 17.74
N LYS A 4 20.89 6.69 18.40
CA LYS A 4 21.91 5.69 18.04
C LYS A 4 21.40 4.25 18.12
N GLN A 5 20.58 3.90 19.11
CA GLN A 5 20.04 2.55 19.28
C GLN A 5 19.07 2.15 18.16
N ASN A 6 18.27 3.09 17.63
CA ASN A 6 17.39 2.81 16.50
C ASN A 6 18.20 2.48 15.24
N LEU A 7 19.30 3.20 14.99
CA LEU A 7 20.17 2.97 13.82
C LEU A 7 21.04 1.72 13.97
N GLU A 8 21.35 1.28 15.21
CA GLU A 8 22.08 0.03 15.45
C GLU A 8 21.32 -1.20 14.94
N VAL A 9 19.99 -1.14 14.87
CA VAL A 9 19.17 -2.18 14.23
C VAL A 9 19.57 -2.36 12.77
N PHE A 10 19.83 -1.26 12.05
CA PHE A 10 20.24 -1.32 10.65
C PHE A 10 21.73 -1.73 10.48
N ALA A 11 22.59 -1.20 11.35
CA ALA A 11 24.04 -1.31 11.18
C ALA A 11 24.67 -2.56 11.83
N LYS A 12 24.30 -2.86 13.09
CA LYS A 12 25.04 -3.80 13.94
C LYS A 12 24.26 -5.07 14.32
N THR A 13 22.93 -4.97 14.46
CA THR A 13 22.10 -6.11 14.87
C THR A 13 22.23 -7.28 13.88
N PRO A 14 22.31 -8.56 14.31
CA PRO A 14 22.32 -9.70 13.41
C PRO A 14 21.19 -9.62 12.36
N VAL A 15 21.51 -9.90 11.10
CA VAL A 15 20.60 -9.61 9.97
C VAL A 15 19.22 -10.22 10.15
N ARG A 16 19.14 -11.49 10.59
CA ARG A 16 17.86 -12.17 10.85
C ARG A 16 17.00 -11.40 11.87
N LYS A 17 17.61 -10.98 12.98
CA LYS A 17 16.96 -10.23 14.04
C LYS A 17 16.54 -8.83 13.55
N ALA A 18 17.41 -8.14 12.79
CA ALA A 18 17.10 -6.83 12.20
C ALA A 18 15.90 -6.91 11.24
N VAL A 19 15.88 -7.92 10.39
CA VAL A 19 14.75 -8.18 9.46
C VAL A 19 13.45 -8.41 10.23
N LEU A 20 13.45 -9.28 11.24
CA LEU A 20 12.26 -9.55 12.06
C LEU A 20 11.79 -8.31 12.82
N LEU A 21 12.69 -7.54 13.41
CA LEU A 21 12.35 -6.29 14.13
C LEU A 21 11.72 -5.23 13.23
N GLN A 22 12.00 -5.25 11.93
CA GLN A 22 11.43 -4.32 10.96
C GLN A 22 10.16 -4.88 10.30
N ILE A 23 10.18 -6.14 9.87
CA ILE A 23 9.09 -6.75 9.12
C ILE A 23 7.90 -7.10 10.01
N VAL A 24 8.11 -7.73 11.17
CA VAL A 24 7.00 -8.20 12.01
C VAL A 24 6.04 -7.07 12.42
N PRO A 25 6.53 -5.92 12.94
CA PRO A 25 5.63 -4.80 13.22
C PRO A 25 4.96 -4.23 11.98
N ALA A 26 5.67 -4.17 10.84
CA ALA A 26 5.12 -3.66 9.59
C ALA A 26 4.03 -4.57 9.04
N VAL A 27 4.22 -5.89 9.06
CA VAL A 27 3.20 -6.87 8.69
C VAL A 27 2.01 -6.80 9.64
N ALA A 28 2.24 -6.76 10.96
CA ALA A 28 1.16 -6.64 11.93
C ALA A 28 0.27 -5.41 11.67
N SER A 29 0.87 -4.25 11.40
CA SER A 29 0.09 -3.05 11.07
C SER A 29 -0.68 -3.19 9.76
N GLN A 30 -0.15 -3.88 8.76
CA GLN A 30 -0.86 -4.14 7.52
C GLN A 30 -1.99 -5.16 7.69
N MET A 31 -1.83 -6.16 8.56
CA MET A 31 -2.92 -7.08 8.91
C MET A 31 -4.06 -6.35 9.65
N VAL A 32 -3.75 -5.44 10.57
CA VAL A 32 -4.77 -4.58 11.19
C VAL A 32 -5.47 -3.73 10.14
N THR A 33 -4.72 -3.16 9.18
CA THR A 33 -5.30 -2.39 8.06
C THR A 33 -6.26 -3.25 7.22
N LEU A 34 -5.89 -4.49 6.91
CA LEU A 34 -6.76 -5.44 6.22
C LEU A 34 -8.04 -5.70 7.01
N VAL A 35 -7.92 -5.98 8.31
CA VAL A 35 -9.06 -6.32 9.17
C VAL A 35 -10.02 -5.15 9.28
N TYR A 36 -9.54 -3.93 9.49
CA TYR A 36 -10.45 -2.78 9.58
C TYR A 36 -11.15 -2.49 8.25
N ASN A 37 -10.46 -2.62 7.09
CA ASN A 37 -11.11 -2.46 5.79
C ASN A 37 -12.22 -3.51 5.54
N LEU A 38 -12.02 -4.75 6.02
CA LEU A 38 -13.04 -5.78 5.97
C LEU A 38 -14.20 -5.48 6.93
N ALA A 39 -13.90 -4.99 8.13
CA ALA A 39 -14.89 -4.63 9.14
C ALA A 39 -15.78 -3.47 8.67
N ASP A 40 -15.19 -2.41 8.09
CA ASP A 40 -15.91 -1.28 7.50
C ASP A 40 -16.93 -1.77 6.45
N THR A 41 -16.46 -2.60 5.51
CA THR A 41 -17.37 -3.20 4.51
C THR A 41 -18.45 -4.08 5.13
N TYR A 42 -18.12 -4.81 6.19
CA TYR A 42 -19.05 -5.70 6.89
C TYR A 42 -20.15 -4.91 7.60
N PHE A 43 -19.81 -3.87 8.36
CA PHE A 43 -20.79 -3.07 9.08
C PHE A 43 -21.71 -2.29 8.13
N VAL A 44 -21.19 -1.73 7.04
CA VAL A 44 -22.02 -1.11 6.00
C VAL A 44 -22.93 -2.15 5.34
N GLY A 45 -22.44 -3.37 5.08
CA GLY A 45 -23.24 -4.48 4.54
C GLY A 45 -24.38 -4.92 5.45
N MET A 46 -24.21 -4.85 6.78
CA MET A 46 -25.27 -5.18 7.77
C MET A 46 -26.51 -4.28 7.68
N LEU A 47 -26.41 -3.11 7.05
CA LEU A 47 -27.55 -2.21 6.84
C LEU A 47 -28.58 -2.80 5.87
N ASN A 48 -28.20 -3.83 5.09
CA ASN A 48 -29.04 -4.41 4.03
C ASN A 48 -29.62 -3.35 3.07
N ALA A 49 -28.90 -2.24 2.88
CA ALA A 49 -29.28 -1.11 2.05
C ALA A 49 -28.31 -1.03 0.86
N PRO A 50 -28.71 -1.50 -0.34
CA PRO A 50 -27.83 -1.55 -1.51
C PRO A 50 -27.24 -0.18 -1.89
N HIS A 51 -27.97 0.92 -1.69
CA HIS A 51 -27.52 2.28 -1.98
C HIS A 51 -26.36 2.72 -1.07
N GLU A 52 -26.34 2.28 0.19
CA GLU A 52 -25.25 2.57 1.14
C GLU A 52 -23.94 1.87 0.72
N THR A 53 -24.03 0.58 0.39
CA THR A 53 -22.87 -0.20 -0.08
C THR A 53 -22.37 0.30 -1.43
N ALA A 54 -23.29 0.67 -2.34
CA ALA A 54 -22.94 1.25 -3.63
C ALA A 54 -22.21 2.60 -3.46
N ALA A 55 -22.66 3.45 -2.53
CA ALA A 55 -22.03 4.74 -2.26
C ALA A 55 -20.57 4.61 -1.81
N VAL A 56 -20.26 3.66 -0.91
CA VAL A 56 -18.89 3.37 -0.49
C VAL A 56 -18.03 2.89 -1.67
N THR A 57 -18.60 2.02 -2.51
CA THR A 57 -17.91 1.50 -3.70
C THR A 57 -17.54 2.60 -4.69
N VAL A 58 -18.48 3.52 -4.96
CA VAL A 58 -18.29 4.69 -5.84
C VAL A 58 -17.19 5.62 -5.31
N ALA A 59 -17.09 5.80 -4.00
CA ALA A 59 -16.07 6.67 -3.39
C ALA A 59 -14.69 6.00 -3.24
N TYR A 60 -14.60 4.66 -3.33
CA TYR A 60 -13.36 3.90 -3.11
C TYR A 60 -12.17 4.30 -4.01
N PRO A 61 -12.35 4.61 -5.32
CA PRO A 61 -11.26 5.12 -6.15
C PRO A 61 -10.59 6.37 -5.57
N SER A 62 -11.38 7.28 -4.99
CA SER A 62 -10.86 8.50 -4.36
C SER A 62 -10.03 8.18 -3.11
N PHE A 63 -10.40 7.17 -2.33
CA PHE A 63 -9.60 6.68 -1.21
C PHE A 63 -8.24 6.11 -1.66
N LEU A 64 -8.20 5.37 -2.78
CA LEU A 64 -6.95 4.86 -3.34
C LEU A 64 -6.02 6.00 -3.81
N MET A 65 -6.57 7.13 -4.27
CA MET A 65 -5.77 8.32 -4.59
C MET A 65 -5.11 8.92 -3.35
N LEU A 66 -5.76 8.91 -2.19
CA LEU A 66 -5.12 9.32 -0.92
C LEU A 66 -3.92 8.43 -0.61
N THR A 67 -4.04 7.12 -0.82
CA THR A 67 -2.94 6.17 -0.65
C THR A 67 -1.81 6.41 -1.65
N ALA A 68 -2.13 6.74 -2.90
CA ALA A 68 -1.14 7.10 -3.91
C ALA A 68 -0.31 8.32 -3.47
N ILE A 69 -0.97 9.39 -3.02
CA ILE A 69 -0.31 10.62 -2.53
C ILE A 69 0.53 10.33 -1.29
N SER A 70 0.01 9.52 -0.36
CA SER A 70 0.75 9.09 0.84
C SER A 70 2.06 8.41 0.48
N ASN A 71 2.04 7.51 -0.52
CA ASN A 71 3.21 6.75 -0.93
C ASN A 71 4.20 7.59 -1.75
N LEU A 72 3.71 8.60 -2.48
CA LEU A 72 4.58 9.54 -3.21
C LEU A 72 5.64 10.15 -2.30
N PHE A 73 5.23 10.67 -1.16
CA PHE A 73 6.13 11.28 -0.17
C PHE A 73 6.59 10.28 0.89
N GLY A 74 5.78 9.29 1.23
CA GLY A 74 6.08 8.30 2.26
C GLY A 74 7.19 7.34 1.84
N VAL A 75 7.06 6.66 0.73
CA VAL A 75 8.06 5.71 0.21
C VAL A 75 9.29 6.45 -0.29
N GLY A 76 9.09 7.55 -1.04
CA GLY A 76 10.18 8.37 -1.54
C GLY A 76 11.01 8.99 -0.42
N GLY A 77 10.35 9.59 0.57
CA GLY A 77 10.98 10.16 1.75
C GLY A 77 11.67 9.12 2.61
N ALA A 78 11.02 7.99 2.89
CA ALA A 78 11.60 6.91 3.68
C ALA A 78 12.89 6.35 3.06
N SER A 79 12.87 6.09 1.75
CA SER A 79 14.07 5.65 1.03
C SER A 79 15.19 6.69 1.10
N ALA A 80 14.86 7.97 0.88
CA ALA A 80 15.85 9.04 0.89
C ALA A 80 16.44 9.29 2.29
N ILE A 81 15.60 9.30 3.35
CA ILE A 81 16.03 9.41 4.75
C ILE A 81 16.96 8.25 5.11
N ALA A 82 16.54 7.00 4.87
CA ALA A 82 17.33 5.84 5.21
C ALA A 82 18.69 5.83 4.49
N ARG A 83 18.75 6.28 3.24
CA ARG A 83 20.02 6.45 2.50
C ARG A 83 20.89 7.56 3.06
N ALA A 84 20.32 8.70 3.46
CA ALA A 84 21.06 9.77 4.11
C ALA A 84 21.67 9.29 5.43
N LEU A 85 20.89 8.58 6.25
CA LEU A 85 21.37 7.99 7.50
C LEU A 85 22.45 6.92 7.28
N GLY A 86 22.35 6.13 6.21
CA GLY A 86 23.40 5.17 5.82
C GLY A 86 24.71 5.84 5.44
N ARG A 87 24.67 7.06 4.87
CA ARG A 87 25.85 7.90 4.60
C ARG A 87 26.32 8.73 5.79
N GLN A 88 25.68 8.57 6.96
CA GLN A 88 25.90 9.39 8.16
C GLN A 88 25.56 10.89 7.98
N ASP A 89 24.75 11.22 6.99
CA ASP A 89 24.27 12.58 6.72
C ASP A 89 22.97 12.84 7.52
N GLU A 90 23.13 13.15 8.80
CA GLU A 90 22.01 13.43 9.71
C GLU A 90 21.27 14.73 9.33
N GLU A 91 21.99 15.72 8.83
CA GLU A 91 21.38 17.00 8.43
C GLU A 91 20.56 16.84 7.17
N GLY A 92 21.07 16.12 6.17
CA GLY A 92 20.32 15.73 4.98
C GLY A 92 19.07 14.93 5.34
N ALA A 93 19.15 13.98 6.28
CA ALA A 93 17.99 13.23 6.74
C ALA A 93 16.89 14.14 7.34
N ARG A 94 17.27 15.15 8.15
CA ARG A 94 16.32 16.13 8.71
C ARG A 94 15.67 17.01 7.63
N ARG A 95 16.45 17.45 6.64
CA ARG A 95 15.97 18.24 5.51
C ARG A 95 14.99 17.44 4.65
N ILE A 96 15.36 16.19 4.32
CA ILE A 96 14.49 15.27 3.56
C ILE A 96 13.18 15.01 4.32
N ALA A 97 13.25 14.78 5.63
CA ALA A 97 12.07 14.58 6.47
C ALA A 97 11.13 15.78 6.44
N ALA A 98 11.67 17.01 6.61
CA ALA A 98 10.88 18.24 6.56
C ALA A 98 10.21 18.44 5.20
N VAL A 99 10.96 18.23 4.10
CA VAL A 99 10.43 18.36 2.73
C VAL A 99 9.36 17.31 2.45
N SER A 100 9.56 16.06 2.89
CA SER A 100 8.56 14.99 2.71
C SER A 100 7.27 15.25 3.49
N LEU A 101 7.38 15.71 4.75
CA LEU A 101 6.21 16.06 5.58
C LEU A 101 5.46 17.26 5.02
N ALA A 102 6.16 18.32 4.67
CA ALA A 102 5.54 19.53 4.11
C ALA A 102 4.92 19.26 2.73
N GLY A 103 5.63 18.53 1.86
CA GLY A 103 5.14 18.14 0.54
C GLY A 103 3.90 17.25 0.63
N GLY A 104 3.92 16.25 1.53
CA GLY A 104 2.78 15.38 1.78
C GLY A 104 1.57 16.13 2.34
N LEU A 105 1.77 17.02 3.33
CA LEU A 105 0.70 17.84 3.90
C LEU A 105 0.11 18.80 2.85
N LEU A 106 0.96 19.49 2.10
CA LEU A 106 0.52 20.41 1.04
C LEU A 106 -0.28 19.65 -0.02
N SER A 107 0.21 18.50 -0.48
CA SER A 107 -0.49 17.68 -1.47
C SER A 107 -1.81 17.13 -0.92
N ALA A 108 -1.88 16.81 0.37
CA ALA A 108 -3.10 16.39 1.03
C ALA A 108 -4.16 17.50 1.02
N LEU A 109 -3.78 18.71 1.41
CA LEU A 109 -4.68 19.86 1.43
C LEU A 109 -5.13 20.26 0.02
N LEU A 110 -4.20 20.27 -0.95
CA LEU A 110 -4.52 20.55 -2.35
C LEU A 110 -5.47 19.51 -2.93
N PHE A 111 -5.25 18.21 -2.65
CA PHE A 111 -6.12 17.14 -3.13
C PHE A 111 -7.53 17.24 -2.50
N SER A 112 -7.62 17.48 -1.19
CA SER A 112 -8.90 17.66 -0.50
C SER A 112 -9.66 18.88 -1.03
N ALA A 113 -8.97 19.99 -1.28
CA ALA A 113 -9.57 21.20 -1.86
C ALA A 113 -10.02 20.97 -3.30
N ALA A 114 -9.18 20.34 -4.13
CA ALA A 114 -9.53 19.98 -5.51
C ALA A 114 -10.71 19.02 -5.55
N PHE A 115 -10.72 17.99 -4.70
CA PHE A 115 -11.82 17.05 -4.62
C PHE A 115 -13.13 17.73 -4.19
N ARG A 116 -13.09 18.69 -3.25
CA ARG A 116 -14.28 19.47 -2.87
C ARG A 116 -14.89 20.21 -4.06
N LEU A 117 -14.05 20.75 -4.95
CA LEU A 117 -14.50 21.48 -6.14
C LEU A 117 -15.00 20.55 -7.26
N LEU A 118 -14.40 19.36 -7.37
CA LEU A 118 -14.62 18.40 -8.44
C LEU A 118 -15.38 17.15 -7.99
N ALA A 119 -15.98 17.14 -6.78
CA ALA A 119 -16.62 15.96 -6.20
C ALA A 119 -17.75 15.45 -7.09
N ASP A 120 -18.58 16.36 -7.62
CA ASP A 120 -19.70 16.02 -8.49
C ASP A 120 -19.25 15.27 -9.75
N PRO A 121 -18.42 15.84 -10.64
CA PRO A 121 -17.98 15.11 -11.84
C PRO A 121 -17.15 13.86 -11.51
N VAL A 122 -16.38 13.86 -10.42
CA VAL A 122 -15.56 12.69 -10.04
C VAL A 122 -16.45 11.54 -9.57
N LEU A 123 -17.44 11.77 -8.71
CA LEU A 123 -18.34 10.73 -8.23
C LEU A 123 -19.22 10.17 -9.35
N HIS A 124 -19.73 11.01 -10.24
CA HIS A 124 -20.47 10.55 -11.41
C HIS A 124 -19.61 9.73 -12.37
N LEU A 125 -18.36 10.15 -12.60
CA LEU A 125 -17.40 9.34 -13.38
C LEU A 125 -17.11 7.97 -12.72
N CYS A 126 -17.15 7.90 -11.39
CA CYS A 126 -17.00 6.66 -10.64
C CYS A 126 -18.30 5.83 -10.56
N GLY A 127 -19.39 6.26 -11.19
CA GLY A 127 -20.64 5.52 -11.27
C GLY A 127 -21.71 5.94 -10.26
N ALA A 128 -21.62 7.14 -9.66
CA ALA A 128 -22.71 7.67 -8.85
C ALA A 128 -23.97 7.89 -9.69
N THR A 129 -25.11 7.44 -9.17
CA THR A 129 -26.44 7.70 -9.71
C THR A 129 -27.15 8.74 -8.85
N GLU A 130 -28.25 9.32 -9.34
CA GLU A 130 -29.11 10.22 -8.56
C GLU A 130 -29.46 9.64 -7.16
N ALA A 131 -29.71 8.33 -7.10
CA ALA A 131 -30.08 7.65 -5.85
C ALA A 131 -28.90 7.47 -4.88
N THR A 132 -27.67 7.36 -5.38
CA THR A 132 -26.47 7.06 -4.55
C THR A 132 -25.59 8.27 -4.29
N TYR A 133 -25.77 9.35 -5.07
CA TYR A 133 -24.88 10.53 -5.02
C TYR A 133 -24.82 11.18 -3.65
N ALA A 134 -25.98 11.43 -3.04
CA ALA A 134 -26.02 12.12 -1.74
C ALA A 134 -25.25 11.37 -0.64
N THR A 135 -25.42 10.04 -0.59
CA THR A 135 -24.70 9.17 0.35
C THR A 135 -23.23 9.06 0.01
N ALA A 136 -22.89 8.89 -1.28
CA ALA A 136 -21.51 8.84 -1.76
C ALA A 136 -20.73 10.14 -1.47
N TYR A 137 -21.37 11.29 -1.70
CA TYR A 137 -20.79 12.59 -1.36
C TYR A 137 -20.63 12.76 0.16
N GLY A 138 -21.63 12.36 0.94
CA GLY A 138 -21.58 12.38 2.40
C GLY A 138 -20.40 11.55 2.94
N TYR A 139 -20.22 10.33 2.44
CA TYR A 139 -19.08 9.46 2.75
C TYR A 139 -17.74 10.10 2.31
N ALA A 140 -17.64 10.51 1.04
CA ALA A 140 -16.44 11.10 0.49
C ALA A 140 -16.05 12.43 1.18
N LYS A 141 -17.02 13.22 1.63
CA LYS A 141 -16.78 14.43 2.42
C LYS A 141 -15.97 14.13 3.67
N TRP A 142 -16.30 13.06 4.39
CA TRP A 142 -15.58 12.66 5.60
C TRP A 142 -14.26 11.97 5.27
N VAL A 143 -14.23 11.04 4.32
CA VAL A 143 -13.03 10.26 4.02
C VAL A 143 -11.98 11.06 3.25
N VAL A 144 -12.42 11.90 2.27
CA VAL A 144 -11.50 12.57 1.34
C VAL A 144 -11.30 14.04 1.72
N ILE A 145 -12.39 14.79 1.93
CA ILE A 145 -12.26 16.24 2.13
C ILE A 145 -11.74 16.54 3.55
N LEU A 146 -12.38 16.00 4.57
CA LEU A 146 -12.03 16.27 5.97
C LEU A 146 -10.96 15.30 6.50
N GLY A 147 -11.12 14.03 6.22
CA GLY A 147 -10.25 12.95 6.68
C GLY A 147 -9.03 12.70 5.80
N GLY A 148 -9.05 13.15 4.55
CA GLY A 148 -7.97 12.92 3.59
C GLY A 148 -6.60 13.36 4.08
N PRO A 149 -6.43 14.57 4.63
CA PRO A 149 -5.17 15.00 5.24
C PRO A 149 -4.67 14.07 6.34
N PHE A 150 -5.57 13.56 7.20
CA PHE A 150 -5.21 12.64 8.27
C PHE A 150 -4.83 11.26 7.72
N THR A 151 -5.56 10.77 6.72
CA THR A 151 -5.25 9.49 6.04
C THR A 151 -3.87 9.52 5.38
N ILE A 152 -3.56 10.61 4.67
CA ILE A 152 -2.27 10.81 4.03
C ILE A 152 -1.16 10.91 5.08
N LEU A 153 -1.35 11.73 6.12
CA LEU A 153 -0.35 11.92 7.17
C LEU A 153 -0.12 10.65 8.00
N ASN A 154 -1.14 9.86 8.29
CA ASN A 154 -1.00 8.59 9.01
C ASN A 154 -0.02 7.67 8.28
N THR A 155 -0.25 7.41 6.99
CA THR A 155 0.61 6.53 6.18
C THR A 155 2.00 7.14 5.95
N LEU A 156 2.07 8.43 5.67
CA LEU A 156 3.32 9.17 5.50
C LEU A 156 4.20 9.09 6.75
N LEU A 157 3.66 9.47 7.92
CA LEU A 157 4.39 9.43 9.18
C LEU A 157 4.85 8.02 9.54
N ALA A 158 4.00 7.01 9.32
CA ALA A 158 4.37 5.62 9.53
C ALA A 158 5.61 5.23 8.69
N ASN A 159 5.67 5.62 7.42
CA ASN A 159 6.80 5.33 6.54
C ASN A 159 8.06 6.07 6.98
N LEU A 160 7.96 7.35 7.34
CA LEU A 160 9.09 8.15 7.78
C LEU A 160 9.63 7.70 9.14
N VAL A 161 8.76 7.34 10.09
CA VAL A 161 9.17 6.79 11.40
C VAL A 161 9.88 5.44 11.23
N ARG A 162 9.41 4.58 10.31
CA ARG A 162 10.14 3.33 9.96
C ARG A 162 11.52 3.62 9.39
N ALA A 163 11.67 4.68 8.59
CA ALA A 163 12.93 5.05 7.97
C ALA A 163 14.04 5.41 8.97
N GLU A 164 13.68 5.90 10.16
CA GLU A 164 14.61 6.16 11.25
C GLU A 164 14.77 5.00 12.26
N GLY A 165 14.25 3.79 11.91
CA GLY A 165 14.33 2.58 12.72
C GLY A 165 13.19 2.41 13.74
N GLY A 166 12.18 3.26 13.71
CA GLY A 166 11.04 3.25 14.63
C GLY A 166 9.90 2.31 14.19
N ALA A 167 10.19 1.11 13.65
CA ALA A 167 9.16 0.22 13.11
C ALA A 167 8.05 -0.13 14.10
N GLY A 168 8.38 -0.37 15.37
CA GLY A 168 7.39 -0.65 16.42
C GLY A 168 6.47 0.54 16.69
N ALA A 169 7.01 1.77 16.72
CA ALA A 169 6.21 2.98 16.93
C ALA A 169 5.30 3.26 15.71
N ALA A 170 5.81 3.03 14.51
CA ALA A 170 5.01 3.14 13.29
C ALA A 170 3.86 2.13 13.27
N ALA A 171 4.14 0.88 13.64
CA ALA A 171 3.11 -0.15 13.72
C ALA A 171 2.06 0.17 14.79
N PHE A 172 2.47 0.66 15.95
CA PHE A 172 1.55 1.06 17.02
C PHE A 172 0.61 2.17 16.54
N GLY A 173 1.14 3.25 15.93
CA GLY A 173 0.30 4.37 15.47
C GLY A 173 -0.75 3.94 14.44
N VAL A 174 -0.34 3.17 13.42
CA VAL A 174 -1.26 2.64 12.40
C VAL A 174 -2.29 1.67 13.01
N SER A 175 -1.82 0.73 13.86
CA SER A 175 -2.71 -0.26 14.48
C SER A 175 -3.69 0.38 15.45
N PHE A 176 -3.29 1.40 16.20
CA PHE A 176 -4.18 2.14 17.08
C PHE A 176 -5.32 2.77 16.29
N GLY A 177 -5.03 3.45 15.18
CA GLY A 177 -6.06 3.98 14.28
C GLY A 177 -6.97 2.88 13.75
N GLY A 178 -6.42 1.77 13.24
CA GLY A 178 -7.21 0.67 12.71
C GLY A 178 -8.13 0.01 13.74
N VAL A 179 -7.65 -0.23 14.96
CA VAL A 179 -8.47 -0.78 16.05
C VAL A 179 -9.57 0.21 16.46
N LEU A 180 -9.23 1.50 16.56
CA LEU A 180 -10.21 2.54 16.87
C LEU A 180 -11.29 2.62 15.79
N ASN A 181 -10.94 2.47 14.50
CA ASN A 181 -11.90 2.43 13.41
C ASN A 181 -12.89 1.28 13.60
N ILE A 182 -12.42 0.04 13.85
CA ILE A 182 -13.27 -1.13 14.10
C ILE A 182 -14.25 -0.89 15.26
N LEU A 183 -13.84 -0.14 16.28
CA LEU A 183 -14.69 0.17 17.44
C LEU A 183 -15.71 1.29 17.13
N LEU A 184 -15.33 2.26 16.28
CA LEU A 184 -16.20 3.39 15.93
C LEU A 184 -17.22 3.01 14.85
N ASP A 185 -16.89 2.09 13.93
CA ASP A 185 -17.78 1.69 12.84
C ASP A 185 -19.17 1.27 13.32
N PRO A 186 -19.34 0.28 14.22
CA PRO A 186 -20.67 -0.11 14.69
C PRO A 186 -21.41 1.04 15.38
N LEU A 187 -20.69 1.91 16.11
CA LEU A 187 -21.30 3.05 16.80
C LEU A 187 -21.88 4.08 15.85
N PHE A 188 -21.22 4.32 14.71
CA PHE A 188 -21.63 5.35 13.76
C PHE A 188 -22.54 4.81 12.66
N VAL A 189 -22.30 3.55 12.24
CA VAL A 189 -22.99 2.94 11.09
C VAL A 189 -24.36 2.39 11.48
N LEU A 190 -24.45 1.63 12.58
CA LEU A 190 -25.60 0.80 12.88
C LEU A 190 -26.79 1.60 13.44
N PRO A 191 -28.04 1.26 13.02
CA PRO A 191 -29.25 1.94 13.49
C PRO A 191 -29.50 1.85 15.01
N GLN A 192 -28.94 0.83 15.67
CA GLN A 192 -29.04 0.66 17.14
C GLN A 192 -28.28 1.71 17.93
N PHE A 193 -27.37 2.45 17.25
CA PHE A 193 -26.58 3.54 17.85
C PHE A 193 -26.86 4.86 17.13
N LEU A 194 -25.90 5.43 16.40
CA LEU A 194 -26.08 6.70 15.69
C LEU A 194 -26.81 6.56 14.36
N GLY A 195 -26.78 5.40 13.71
CA GLY A 195 -27.53 5.11 12.50
C GLY A 195 -27.19 6.00 11.28
N LEU A 196 -25.92 6.42 11.16
CA LEU A 196 -25.47 7.34 10.10
C LEU A 196 -25.13 6.61 8.80
N GLY A 197 -25.27 5.28 8.75
CA GLY A 197 -25.01 4.48 7.56
C GLY A 197 -23.57 4.60 7.04
N ALA A 198 -23.41 4.63 5.72
CA ALA A 198 -22.11 4.78 5.08
C ALA A 198 -21.41 6.08 5.46
N VAL A 199 -22.14 7.17 5.68
CA VAL A 199 -21.57 8.44 6.15
C VAL A 199 -20.90 8.24 7.50
N GLY A 200 -21.51 7.44 8.39
CA GLY A 200 -20.93 7.06 9.69
C GLY A 200 -19.60 6.31 9.56
N ALA A 201 -19.49 5.37 8.63
CA ALA A 201 -18.24 4.69 8.30
C ALA A 201 -17.14 5.68 7.85
N GLY A 202 -17.51 6.65 7.00
CA GLY A 202 -16.60 7.73 6.61
C GLY A 202 -16.13 8.58 7.79
N MET A 203 -17.02 8.89 8.73
CA MET A 203 -16.67 9.61 9.97
C MET A 203 -15.72 8.79 10.84
N ALA A 204 -16.00 7.50 11.06
CA ALA A 204 -15.14 6.61 11.83
C ALA A 204 -13.73 6.55 11.23
N THR A 205 -13.61 6.42 9.91
CA THR A 205 -12.34 6.42 9.19
C THR A 205 -11.58 7.75 9.36
N ALA A 206 -12.25 8.90 9.25
CA ALA A 206 -11.63 10.20 9.43
C ALA A 206 -11.10 10.40 10.87
N LEU A 207 -11.92 10.07 11.85
CA LEU A 207 -11.58 10.23 13.28
C LEU A 207 -10.46 9.27 13.70
N SER A 208 -10.51 8.03 13.27
CA SER A 208 -9.48 7.02 13.59
C SER A 208 -8.12 7.38 12.98
N ASN A 209 -8.08 7.87 11.74
CA ASN A 209 -6.85 8.38 11.13
C ASN A 209 -6.36 9.65 11.84
N GLY A 210 -7.26 10.54 12.26
CA GLY A 210 -6.91 11.72 13.08
C GLY A 210 -6.28 11.32 14.41
N ALA A 211 -6.82 10.31 15.09
CA ALA A 211 -6.27 9.77 16.33
C ALA A 211 -4.89 9.11 16.11
N ALA A 212 -4.70 8.38 15.00
CA ALA A 212 -3.40 7.83 14.62
C ALA A 212 -2.35 8.93 14.41
N VAL A 213 -2.72 10.01 13.70
CA VAL A 213 -1.84 11.19 13.52
C VAL A 213 -1.52 11.85 14.86
N ALA A 214 -2.50 11.97 15.77
CA ALA A 214 -2.27 12.48 17.12
C ALA A 214 -1.27 11.59 17.90
N CYS A 215 -1.37 10.26 17.81
CA CYS A 215 -0.38 9.34 18.37
C CYS A 215 1.03 9.59 17.82
N PHE A 216 1.16 9.79 16.50
CA PHE A 216 2.46 10.15 15.91
C PHE A 216 2.94 11.52 16.38
N ALA A 217 2.07 12.52 16.52
CA ALA A 217 2.44 13.82 17.04
C ALA A 217 2.96 13.72 18.48
N VAL A 218 2.28 12.96 19.34
CA VAL A 218 2.74 12.68 20.72
C VAL A 218 4.10 11.95 20.70
N TYR A 219 4.28 10.96 19.84
CA TYR A 219 5.56 10.27 19.68
C TYR A 219 6.69 11.23 19.30
N LEU A 220 6.46 12.11 18.30
CA LEU A 220 7.45 13.10 17.87
C LEU A 220 7.77 14.13 18.95
N VAL A 221 6.78 14.61 19.67
CA VAL A 221 6.96 15.56 20.78
C VAL A 221 7.77 14.93 21.93
N ARG A 222 7.42 13.69 22.33
CA ARG A 222 8.14 12.95 23.38
C ARG A 222 9.58 12.59 22.98
N ARG A 223 9.83 12.51 21.68
CA ARG A 223 11.13 12.20 21.10
C ARG A 223 11.85 13.41 20.51
N ARG A 224 11.49 14.61 20.91
CA ARG A 224 12.23 15.82 20.51
C ARG A 224 13.73 15.66 20.81
N GLY A 225 14.56 15.89 19.78
CA GLY A 225 16.02 15.67 19.88
C GLY A 225 16.49 14.24 19.59
N ALA A 226 15.60 13.23 19.61
CA ALA A 226 15.92 11.83 19.28
C ALA A 226 15.33 11.37 17.93
N THR A 227 14.54 12.18 17.26
CA THR A 227 14.00 11.95 15.91
C THR A 227 14.63 12.88 14.89
N TYR A 228 14.66 12.47 13.62
CA TYR A 228 15.04 13.32 12.48
C TYR A 228 13.82 14.03 11.88
N LEU A 229 12.61 13.59 12.21
CA LEU A 229 11.36 14.16 11.69
C LEU A 229 11.11 15.54 12.31
N ASN A 230 10.92 16.53 11.48
CA ASN A 230 10.67 17.91 11.89
C ASN A 230 9.98 18.69 10.76
N LEU A 231 9.37 19.82 11.11
CA LEU A 231 8.79 20.79 10.16
C LEU A 231 9.47 22.17 10.30
N LEU A 232 10.76 22.20 10.60
CA LEU A 232 11.47 23.47 10.76
C LEU A 232 11.55 24.23 9.42
N PRO A 233 11.09 25.49 9.34
CA PRO A 233 11.11 26.29 8.12
C PRO A 233 12.50 26.40 7.50
N ALA A 234 13.55 26.41 8.32
CA ALA A 234 14.94 26.46 7.86
C ALA A 234 15.28 25.25 6.96
N ASN A 235 14.71 24.08 7.20
CA ASN A 235 14.94 22.89 6.40
C ASN A 235 14.17 22.91 5.06
N LEU A 236 13.07 23.65 4.99
CA LEU A 236 12.27 23.77 3.76
C LEU A 236 12.97 24.61 2.66
N ARG A 237 13.96 25.41 3.00
CA ARG A 237 14.79 26.13 2.02
C ARG A 237 15.48 25.21 1.02
N TYR A 238 15.68 23.95 1.42
CA TYR A 238 16.32 22.94 0.59
C TYR A 238 15.32 22.10 -0.23
N ALA A 239 14.04 22.51 -0.28
CA ALA A 239 12.99 21.76 -0.99
C ALA A 239 13.35 21.48 -2.45
N ALA A 240 13.88 22.47 -3.18
CA ALA A 240 14.30 22.32 -4.56
C ALA A 240 15.35 21.20 -4.78
N GLN A 241 16.25 21.01 -3.81
CA GLN A 241 17.29 19.98 -3.85
C GLN A 241 16.74 18.57 -3.58
N TYR A 242 15.82 18.42 -2.61
CA TYR A 242 15.39 17.10 -2.13
C TYR A 242 14.06 16.64 -2.72
N LEU A 243 13.23 17.55 -3.24
CA LEU A 243 11.90 17.20 -3.79
C LEU A 243 12.03 16.24 -4.98
N ARG A 244 12.92 16.53 -5.93
CA ARG A 244 13.11 15.68 -7.11
C ARG A 244 13.53 14.24 -6.77
N PRO A 245 14.54 13.99 -5.91
CA PRO A 245 14.89 12.64 -5.47
C PRO A 245 13.76 11.91 -4.72
N ILE A 246 12.97 12.63 -3.90
CA ILE A 246 11.83 12.06 -3.17
C ILE A 246 10.76 11.62 -4.17
N LEU A 247 10.34 12.53 -5.07
CA LEU A 247 9.30 12.26 -6.06
C LEU A 247 9.72 11.16 -7.04
N ALA A 248 10.97 11.13 -7.48
CA ALA A 248 11.46 10.11 -8.41
C ALA A 248 11.29 8.68 -7.88
N ILE A 249 11.49 8.47 -6.56
CA ILE A 249 11.34 7.16 -5.94
C ILE A 249 9.90 6.90 -5.48
N GLY A 250 9.17 7.93 -5.06
CA GLY A 250 7.78 7.79 -4.64
C GLY A 250 6.79 7.65 -5.79
N PHE A 251 7.08 8.28 -6.94
CA PHE A 251 6.20 8.27 -8.11
C PHE A 251 5.85 6.87 -8.63
N PRO A 252 6.78 5.92 -8.76
CA PRO A 252 6.44 4.54 -9.13
C PRO A 252 5.40 3.90 -8.21
N SER A 253 5.52 4.10 -6.89
CA SER A 253 4.55 3.57 -5.91
C SER A 253 3.21 4.27 -6.02
N ALA A 254 3.18 5.60 -6.16
CA ALA A 254 1.96 6.37 -6.34
C ALA A 254 1.22 5.95 -7.63
N LEU A 255 1.95 5.85 -8.72
CA LEU A 255 1.41 5.45 -10.02
C LEU A 255 0.84 4.03 -9.98
N GLN A 256 1.49 3.11 -9.27
CA GLN A 256 0.98 1.74 -9.08
C GLN A 256 -0.41 1.74 -8.44
N TYR A 257 -0.65 2.55 -7.41
CA TYR A 257 -1.98 2.65 -6.78
C TYR A 257 -3.00 3.27 -7.74
N ALA A 258 -2.64 4.32 -8.46
CA ALA A 258 -3.51 4.94 -9.46
C ALA A 258 -3.90 3.94 -10.56
N LEU A 259 -2.94 3.22 -11.11
CA LEU A 259 -3.17 2.20 -12.14
C LEU A 259 -3.97 1.00 -11.60
N THR A 260 -3.85 0.66 -10.32
CA THR A 260 -4.67 -0.39 -9.70
C THR A 260 -6.15 -0.05 -9.75
N VAL A 261 -6.53 1.23 -9.58
CA VAL A 261 -7.93 1.68 -9.73
C VAL A 261 -8.44 1.34 -11.13
N VAL A 262 -7.68 1.73 -12.15
CA VAL A 262 -8.07 1.53 -13.56
C VAL A 262 -8.18 0.03 -13.88
N ALA A 263 -7.16 -0.76 -13.49
CA ALA A 263 -7.16 -2.20 -13.74
C ALA A 263 -8.31 -2.94 -13.04
N THR A 264 -8.62 -2.55 -11.79
CA THR A 264 -9.71 -3.17 -11.04
C THR A 264 -11.08 -2.79 -11.62
N ALA A 265 -11.27 -1.54 -12.02
CA ALA A 265 -12.47 -1.07 -12.68
C ALA A 265 -12.69 -1.78 -14.03
N ALA A 266 -11.65 -1.86 -14.85
CA ALA A 266 -11.71 -2.57 -16.13
C ALA A 266 -12.10 -4.06 -15.94
N GLN A 267 -11.46 -4.76 -14.98
CA GLN A 267 -11.82 -6.15 -14.72
C GLN A 267 -13.24 -6.32 -14.23
N ALA A 268 -13.74 -5.40 -13.40
CA ALA A 268 -15.13 -5.43 -12.94
C ALA A 268 -16.12 -5.20 -14.09
N ASP A 269 -15.81 -4.27 -15.00
CA ASP A 269 -16.60 -3.97 -16.19
C ASP A 269 -16.68 -5.19 -17.13
N PHE A 270 -15.57 -5.85 -17.42
CA PHE A 270 -15.54 -7.08 -18.21
C PHE A 270 -16.41 -8.19 -17.60
N VAL A 271 -16.30 -8.40 -16.29
CA VAL A 271 -17.05 -9.46 -15.61
C VAL A 271 -18.53 -9.09 -15.45
N SER A 272 -18.90 -7.81 -15.48
CA SER A 272 -20.29 -7.35 -15.39
C SER A 272 -21.18 -7.80 -16.56
N GLN A 273 -20.59 -8.20 -17.68
CA GLN A 273 -21.28 -8.73 -18.86
C GLN A 273 -21.73 -10.19 -18.68
N TYR A 274 -21.30 -10.85 -17.63
CA TYR A 274 -21.57 -12.25 -17.30
C TYR A 274 -22.63 -12.35 -16.17
N PRO A 275 -23.08 -13.57 -15.81
CA PRO A 275 -24.11 -13.73 -14.78
C PRO A 275 -23.76 -13.05 -13.46
N THR A 276 -24.75 -12.56 -12.76
CA THR A 276 -24.64 -11.81 -11.49
C THR A 276 -23.86 -12.60 -10.43
N GLU A 277 -23.99 -13.94 -10.45
CA GLU A 277 -23.29 -14.86 -9.58
C GLU A 277 -21.76 -14.82 -9.81
N ALA A 278 -21.33 -14.64 -11.06
CA ALA A 278 -19.91 -14.49 -11.39
C ALA A 278 -19.36 -13.14 -10.89
N VAL A 279 -20.14 -12.08 -11.01
CA VAL A 279 -19.78 -10.74 -10.48
C VAL A 279 -19.62 -10.79 -8.95
N ALA A 280 -20.57 -11.41 -8.27
CA ALA A 280 -20.53 -11.61 -6.81
C ALA A 280 -19.31 -12.45 -6.39
N ALA A 281 -19.05 -13.54 -7.12
CA ALA A 281 -17.90 -14.40 -6.91
C ALA A 281 -16.55 -13.66 -7.04
N LEU A 282 -16.42 -12.79 -8.07
CA LEU A 282 -15.22 -11.95 -8.23
C LEU A 282 -15.00 -11.04 -7.01
N GLY A 283 -16.07 -10.42 -6.51
CA GLY A 283 -16.01 -9.57 -5.32
C GLY A 283 -15.47 -10.30 -4.09
N ILE A 284 -15.91 -11.54 -3.86
CA ILE A 284 -15.45 -12.39 -2.76
C ILE A 284 -13.97 -12.77 -2.94
N VAL A 285 -13.59 -13.23 -4.13
CA VAL A 285 -12.22 -13.64 -4.43
C VAL A 285 -11.24 -12.48 -4.29
N LYS A 286 -11.61 -11.28 -4.73
CA LYS A 286 -10.82 -10.05 -4.51
C LYS A 286 -10.56 -9.75 -3.04
N LYS A 287 -11.50 -10.03 -2.15
CA LYS A 287 -11.31 -9.87 -0.69
C LYS A 287 -10.32 -10.90 -0.13
N LEU A 288 -10.43 -12.15 -0.58
CA LEU A 288 -9.49 -13.21 -0.19
C LEU A 288 -8.06 -12.92 -0.69
N ASP A 289 -7.91 -12.39 -1.91
CA ASP A 289 -6.63 -12.00 -2.50
C ASP A 289 -5.90 -10.88 -1.70
N GLN A 290 -6.62 -10.09 -0.93
CA GLN A 290 -6.03 -9.04 -0.10
C GLN A 290 -5.08 -9.58 0.98
N LEU A 291 -5.31 -10.76 1.54
CA LEU A 291 -4.51 -11.29 2.64
C LEU A 291 -3.02 -11.45 2.26
N PRO A 292 -2.63 -12.22 1.22
CA PRO A 292 -1.24 -12.32 0.80
C PRO A 292 -0.67 -11.01 0.25
N LEU A 293 -1.52 -10.14 -0.35
CA LEU A 293 -1.13 -8.82 -0.82
C LEU A 293 -0.66 -7.93 0.35
N TYR A 294 -1.48 -7.78 1.39
CA TYR A 294 -1.15 -6.94 2.55
C TYR A 294 0.04 -7.48 3.33
N PHE A 295 0.20 -8.81 3.39
CA PHE A 295 1.40 -9.42 3.97
C PHE A 295 2.65 -9.01 3.18
N SER A 296 2.63 -9.12 1.85
CA SER A 296 3.75 -8.75 0.98
C SER A 296 4.08 -7.25 1.04
N ILE A 297 3.06 -6.39 1.13
CA ILE A 297 3.24 -4.95 1.36
C ILE A 297 3.89 -4.70 2.73
N GLY A 298 3.45 -5.40 3.78
CA GLY A 298 4.03 -5.30 5.12
C GLY A 298 5.52 -5.68 5.14
N VAL A 299 5.86 -6.81 4.52
CA VAL A 299 7.27 -7.24 4.34
C VAL A 299 8.07 -6.15 3.62
N SER A 300 7.53 -5.63 2.53
CA SER A 300 8.19 -4.61 1.71
C SER A 300 8.42 -3.30 2.46
N ASN A 301 7.42 -2.83 3.20
CA ASN A 301 7.51 -1.61 4.02
C ASN A 301 8.53 -1.76 5.16
N GLY A 302 8.66 -2.95 5.74
CA GLY A 302 9.68 -3.25 6.75
C GLY A 302 11.10 -3.35 6.15
N LEU A 303 11.22 -3.89 4.94
CA LEU A 303 12.51 -4.04 4.26
C LEU A 303 13.09 -2.73 3.77
N LEU A 304 12.27 -1.81 3.24
CA LEU A 304 12.72 -0.60 2.55
C LEU A 304 13.81 0.17 3.32
N PRO A 305 13.62 0.56 4.59
CA PRO A 305 14.63 1.33 5.30
C PRO A 305 15.90 0.53 5.58
N LEU A 306 15.79 -0.76 5.89
CA LEU A 306 16.94 -1.63 6.14
C LEU A 306 17.81 -1.80 4.89
N LEU A 307 17.19 -2.00 3.73
CA LEU A 307 17.88 -2.12 2.44
C LEU A 307 18.51 -0.80 2.01
N ALA A 308 17.78 0.33 2.16
CA ALA A 308 18.22 1.65 1.76
C ALA A 308 19.42 2.11 2.60
N TYR A 309 19.36 1.93 3.92
CA TYR A 309 20.46 2.24 4.84
C TYR A 309 21.73 1.45 4.47
N ASN A 310 21.63 0.11 4.37
CA ASN A 310 22.78 -0.74 4.10
C ASN A 310 23.35 -0.56 2.68
N HIS A 311 22.51 -0.18 1.71
CA HIS A 311 22.99 0.19 0.38
C HIS A 311 23.85 1.44 0.43
N ALA A 312 23.38 2.49 1.09
CA ALA A 312 24.09 3.76 1.20
C ALA A 312 25.32 3.70 2.10
N ALA A 313 25.34 2.80 3.08
CA ALA A 313 26.49 2.52 3.95
C ALA A 313 27.54 1.59 3.30
N GLY A 314 27.34 1.15 2.05
CA GLY A 314 28.27 0.22 1.38
C GLY A 314 28.19 -1.24 1.88
N ASN A 315 27.28 -1.59 2.78
CA ASN A 315 27.14 -2.91 3.39
C ASN A 315 26.34 -3.87 2.45
N HIS A 316 26.87 -4.13 1.26
CA HIS A 316 26.17 -4.87 0.21
C HIS A 316 25.82 -6.31 0.63
N HIS A 317 26.70 -6.99 1.36
CA HIS A 317 26.45 -8.35 1.86
C HIS A 317 25.25 -8.38 2.83
N ARG A 318 25.21 -7.44 3.78
CA ARG A 318 24.12 -7.31 4.75
C ARG A 318 22.79 -6.98 4.06
N ARG A 319 22.82 -6.08 3.07
CA ARG A 319 21.67 -5.76 2.24
C ARG A 319 21.14 -7.00 1.51
N ALA A 320 22.03 -7.78 0.86
CA ALA A 320 21.66 -8.98 0.12
C ALA A 320 21.06 -10.07 1.03
N GLN A 321 21.62 -10.27 2.22
CA GLN A 321 21.07 -11.19 3.21
C GLN A 321 19.66 -10.76 3.68
N ALA A 322 19.49 -9.47 4.01
CA ALA A 322 18.18 -8.94 4.44
C ALA A 322 17.14 -9.09 3.34
N PHE A 323 17.48 -8.76 2.10
CA PHE A 323 16.63 -8.94 0.95
C PHE A 323 16.22 -10.41 0.77
N ARG A 324 17.17 -11.34 0.81
CA ARG A 324 16.90 -12.77 0.67
C ARG A 324 15.95 -13.28 1.75
N ILE A 325 16.16 -12.91 3.02
CA ILE A 325 15.32 -13.35 4.14
C ILE A 325 13.90 -12.79 3.97
N GLY A 326 13.76 -11.50 3.69
CA GLY A 326 12.44 -10.89 3.51
C GLY A 326 11.70 -11.42 2.29
N SER A 327 12.39 -11.65 1.17
CA SER A 327 11.79 -12.27 -0.02
C SER A 327 11.33 -13.69 0.25
N LEU A 328 12.10 -14.49 1.01
CA LEU A 328 11.70 -15.84 1.42
C LEU A 328 10.49 -15.82 2.35
N MET A 329 10.39 -14.86 3.26
CA MET A 329 9.22 -14.71 4.13
C MET A 329 7.97 -14.39 3.32
N SER A 330 8.07 -13.43 2.38
CA SER A 330 6.94 -13.05 1.51
C SER A 330 6.50 -14.23 0.63
N PHE A 331 7.45 -14.87 -0.03
CA PHE A 331 7.22 -16.02 -0.91
C PHE A 331 6.64 -17.22 -0.15
N GLY A 332 7.22 -17.57 1.01
CA GLY A 332 6.76 -18.70 1.83
C GLY A 332 5.31 -18.51 2.31
N PHE A 333 4.95 -17.30 2.73
CA PHE A 333 3.57 -17.00 3.09
C PHE A 333 2.61 -17.05 1.89
N ALA A 334 3.02 -16.56 0.73
CA ALA A 334 2.21 -16.63 -0.48
C ALA A 334 2.00 -18.06 -0.97
N VAL A 335 3.03 -18.92 -0.86
CA VAL A 335 2.91 -20.37 -1.16
C VAL A 335 1.98 -21.05 -0.15
N LEU A 336 2.06 -20.70 1.13
CA LEU A 336 1.11 -21.20 2.14
C LEU A 336 -0.32 -20.80 1.77
N CYS A 337 -0.57 -19.55 1.41
CA CYS A 337 -1.89 -19.09 0.94
C CYS A 337 -2.32 -19.84 -0.33
N LEU A 338 -1.42 -20.04 -1.30
CA LEU A 338 -1.70 -20.81 -2.50
C LEU A 338 -2.21 -22.22 -2.16
N VAL A 339 -1.47 -22.95 -1.32
CA VAL A 339 -1.85 -24.32 -0.93
C VAL A 339 -3.18 -24.34 -0.17
N CYS A 340 -3.37 -23.40 0.76
CA CYS A 340 -4.63 -23.30 1.53
C CYS A 340 -5.82 -22.95 0.61
N TYR A 341 -5.65 -22.02 -0.31
CA TYR A 341 -6.74 -21.57 -1.20
C TYR A 341 -7.09 -22.62 -2.25
N GLU A 342 -6.10 -23.37 -2.76
CA GLU A 342 -6.35 -24.52 -3.63
C GLU A 342 -7.12 -25.64 -2.91
N ALA A 343 -6.67 -26.00 -1.70
CA ALA A 343 -7.27 -27.07 -0.93
C ALA A 343 -8.68 -26.73 -0.41
N PHE A 344 -8.88 -25.47 0.01
CA PHE A 344 -10.10 -25.03 0.69
C PHE A 344 -10.91 -23.99 -0.09
N ALA A 345 -10.79 -23.93 -1.43
CA ALA A 345 -11.49 -22.93 -2.24
C ALA A 345 -13.00 -22.90 -2.01
N ILE A 346 -13.68 -24.04 -2.02
CA ILE A 346 -15.12 -24.13 -1.80
C ILE A 346 -15.50 -23.69 -0.39
N PRO A 347 -14.94 -24.25 0.71
CA PRO A 347 -15.22 -23.78 2.07
C PRO A 347 -14.97 -22.28 2.27
N LEU A 348 -13.86 -21.76 1.73
CA LEU A 348 -13.51 -20.34 1.89
C LEU A 348 -14.53 -19.39 1.22
N VAL A 349 -14.98 -19.73 0.02
CA VAL A 349 -16.00 -18.92 -0.66
C VAL A 349 -17.36 -19.06 0.03
N SER A 350 -17.71 -20.26 0.50
CA SER A 350 -18.98 -20.50 1.18
C SER A 350 -19.11 -19.81 2.55
N LEU A 351 -18.00 -19.35 3.14
CA LEU A 351 -18.04 -18.48 4.32
C LEU A 351 -18.69 -17.11 4.05
N PHE A 352 -18.68 -16.66 2.79
CA PHE A 352 -19.21 -15.35 2.40
C PHE A 352 -20.61 -15.42 1.81
N ILE A 353 -20.99 -16.55 1.20
CA ILE A 353 -22.27 -16.71 0.51
C ILE A 353 -22.69 -18.18 0.45
N ALA A 354 -23.99 -18.43 0.64
CA ALA A 354 -24.55 -19.77 0.61
C ALA A 354 -25.05 -20.21 -0.79
N ASP A 355 -25.11 -19.27 -1.77
CA ASP A 355 -25.57 -19.58 -3.13
C ASP A 355 -24.58 -20.52 -3.85
N ALA A 356 -25.06 -21.70 -4.26
CA ALA A 356 -24.24 -22.75 -4.87
C ALA A 356 -23.61 -22.35 -6.20
N ALA A 357 -24.29 -21.51 -7.00
CA ALA A 357 -23.77 -21.04 -8.28
C ALA A 357 -22.58 -20.08 -8.06
N THR A 358 -22.76 -19.11 -7.16
CA THR A 358 -21.69 -18.15 -6.78
C THR A 358 -20.49 -18.86 -6.14
N VAL A 359 -20.72 -19.87 -5.29
CA VAL A 359 -19.64 -20.67 -4.67
C VAL A 359 -18.85 -21.43 -5.75
N ARG A 360 -19.53 -21.99 -6.75
CA ARG A 360 -18.89 -22.71 -7.85
C ARG A 360 -17.99 -21.79 -8.69
N TYR A 361 -18.50 -20.61 -9.09
CA TYR A 361 -17.70 -19.60 -9.80
C TYR A 361 -16.51 -19.14 -8.92
N GLY A 362 -16.77 -18.78 -7.68
CA GLY A 362 -15.76 -18.28 -6.76
C GLY A 362 -14.64 -19.27 -6.48
N ALA A 363 -14.94 -20.56 -6.36
CA ALA A 363 -13.92 -21.59 -6.18
C ALA A 363 -12.99 -21.71 -7.41
N VAL A 364 -13.53 -21.62 -8.61
CA VAL A 364 -12.70 -21.64 -9.85
C VAL A 364 -11.91 -20.34 -9.96
N PHE A 365 -12.51 -19.19 -9.74
CA PHE A 365 -11.82 -17.90 -9.80
C PHE A 365 -10.69 -17.82 -8.80
N LEU A 366 -10.92 -18.27 -7.55
CA LEU A 366 -9.91 -18.29 -6.51
C LEU A 366 -8.71 -19.14 -6.93
N ARG A 367 -8.94 -20.35 -7.44
CA ARG A 367 -7.88 -21.24 -7.92
C ARG A 367 -7.07 -20.65 -9.07
N CYS A 368 -7.73 -19.99 -10.02
CA CYS A 368 -7.02 -19.29 -11.10
C CYS A 368 -6.16 -18.14 -10.57
N MET A 369 -6.77 -17.24 -9.78
CA MET A 369 -6.11 -16.02 -9.33
C MET A 369 -4.99 -16.26 -8.30
N VAL A 370 -5.12 -17.29 -7.44
CA VAL A 370 -4.12 -17.60 -6.42
C VAL A 370 -2.76 -17.97 -7.00
N THR A 371 -2.72 -18.46 -8.23
CA THR A 371 -1.45 -18.79 -8.93
C THR A 371 -0.55 -17.57 -9.13
N ALA A 372 -1.10 -16.35 -9.13
CA ALA A 372 -0.35 -15.10 -9.17
C ALA A 372 0.41 -14.79 -7.87
N MET A 373 -0.07 -15.27 -6.72
CA MET A 373 0.42 -14.85 -5.39
C MET A 373 1.91 -15.06 -5.16
N PRO A 374 2.53 -16.23 -5.49
CA PRO A 374 3.97 -16.40 -5.31
C PRO A 374 4.80 -15.46 -6.17
N MET A 375 4.33 -15.18 -7.41
CA MET A 375 5.00 -14.25 -8.34
C MET A 375 4.91 -12.82 -7.83
N MET A 376 3.73 -12.40 -7.40
CA MET A 376 3.49 -11.12 -6.75
C MET A 376 4.39 -10.95 -5.51
N ALA A 377 4.45 -11.96 -4.65
CA ALA A 377 5.20 -11.93 -3.40
C ALA A 377 6.72 -11.80 -3.59
N LEU A 378 7.25 -12.18 -4.75
CA LEU A 378 8.64 -11.91 -5.14
C LEU A 378 8.82 -10.55 -5.82
N CYS A 379 7.83 -10.13 -6.60
CA CYS A 379 7.86 -8.84 -7.29
C CYS A 379 7.98 -7.65 -6.32
N TYR A 380 7.19 -7.64 -5.24
CA TYR A 380 7.19 -6.53 -4.27
C TYR A 380 8.56 -6.29 -3.63
N PRO A 381 9.24 -7.27 -3.02
CA PRO A 381 10.58 -7.07 -2.47
C PRO A 381 11.61 -6.62 -3.52
N ILE A 382 11.52 -7.07 -4.78
CA ILE A 382 12.43 -6.65 -5.85
C ILE A 382 12.21 -5.17 -6.18
N ILE A 383 10.96 -4.72 -6.33
CA ILE A 383 10.63 -3.31 -6.58
C ILE A 383 11.13 -2.44 -5.42
N ILE A 384 10.90 -2.87 -4.18
CA ILE A 384 11.40 -2.18 -2.99
C ILE A 384 12.94 -2.13 -2.96
N GLN A 385 13.61 -3.17 -3.41
CA GLN A 385 15.07 -3.15 -3.57
C GLN A 385 15.52 -2.05 -4.53
N PHE A 386 14.83 -1.86 -5.67
CA PHE A 386 15.13 -0.76 -6.59
C PHE A 386 14.90 0.61 -5.95
N GLN A 387 13.80 0.76 -5.22
CA GLN A 387 13.50 1.99 -4.49
C GLN A 387 14.54 2.28 -3.39
N ALA A 388 14.97 1.26 -2.66
CA ALA A 388 16.01 1.36 -1.65
C ALA A 388 17.37 1.79 -2.22
N MET A 389 17.70 1.33 -3.44
CA MET A 389 18.93 1.71 -4.14
C MET A 389 18.82 3.06 -4.87
N GLY A 390 17.65 3.70 -4.89
CA GLY A 390 17.42 4.93 -5.66
C GLY A 390 17.25 4.72 -7.16
N ARG A 391 16.97 3.49 -7.60
CA ARG A 391 16.77 3.12 -9.00
C ARG A 391 15.32 3.38 -9.43
N ALA A 392 15.02 4.66 -9.68
CA ALA A 392 13.67 5.12 -9.99
C ALA A 392 13.11 4.52 -11.30
N ARG A 393 13.95 4.43 -12.34
CA ARG A 393 13.52 3.93 -13.66
C ARG A 393 13.10 2.47 -13.62
N GLU A 394 13.91 1.62 -13.01
CA GLU A 394 13.64 0.19 -12.89
C GLU A 394 12.38 -0.06 -12.03
N SER A 395 12.22 0.68 -10.94
CA SER A 395 11.01 0.66 -10.13
C SER A 395 9.77 1.09 -10.92
N LEU A 396 9.89 2.16 -11.72
CA LEU A 396 8.78 2.69 -12.53
C LEU A 396 8.34 1.69 -13.59
N VAL A 397 9.27 1.12 -14.34
CA VAL A 397 8.95 0.14 -15.38
C VAL A 397 8.26 -1.08 -14.79
N CYS A 398 8.78 -1.63 -13.67
CA CYS A 398 8.14 -2.76 -12.99
C CYS A 398 6.73 -2.42 -12.48
N SER A 399 6.53 -1.21 -11.94
CA SER A 399 5.22 -0.77 -11.45
C SER A 399 4.20 -0.62 -12.59
N ILE A 400 4.60 -0.04 -13.72
CA ILE A 400 3.75 0.13 -14.91
C ILE A 400 3.39 -1.21 -15.55
N LEU A 401 4.37 -2.10 -15.69
CA LEU A 401 4.13 -3.44 -16.24
C LEU A 401 3.14 -4.22 -15.39
N ARG A 402 3.26 -4.11 -14.07
CA ARG A 402 2.47 -4.89 -13.12
C ARG A 402 1.03 -4.42 -12.98
N LYS A 403 0.76 -3.12 -13.11
CA LYS A 403 -0.58 -2.54 -12.90
C LYS A 403 -0.83 -1.39 -13.88
N GLY A 404 -0.94 -1.70 -15.17
CA GLY A 404 -1.21 -0.65 -16.13
C GLY A 404 -1.25 -1.12 -17.57
N VAL A 405 -0.09 -1.18 -18.21
CA VAL A 405 -0.02 -1.37 -19.65
C VAL A 405 -0.50 -2.76 -20.11
N LEU A 406 -0.31 -3.78 -19.28
CA LEU A 406 -0.63 -5.16 -19.65
C LEU A 406 -2.05 -5.60 -19.26
N ASP A 407 -2.63 -5.02 -18.20
CA ASP A 407 -3.92 -5.47 -17.68
C ASP A 407 -5.04 -5.35 -18.72
N ILE A 408 -5.23 -4.17 -19.31
CA ILE A 408 -6.35 -3.91 -20.22
C ILE A 408 -6.22 -4.70 -21.54
N PRO A 409 -5.08 -4.67 -22.27
CA PRO A 409 -4.94 -5.47 -23.48
C PRO A 409 -5.10 -6.96 -23.23
N LEU A 410 -4.58 -7.47 -22.09
CA LEU A 410 -4.73 -8.86 -21.74
C LEU A 410 -6.17 -9.23 -21.35
N LEU A 411 -6.93 -8.31 -20.72
CA LEU A 411 -8.36 -8.54 -20.47
C LEU A 411 -9.11 -8.79 -21.78
N TYR A 412 -8.94 -7.92 -22.80
CA TYR A 412 -9.54 -8.12 -24.12
C TYR A 412 -9.12 -9.45 -24.78
N LEU A 413 -7.82 -9.74 -24.78
CA LEU A 413 -7.29 -10.94 -25.40
C LEU A 413 -7.79 -12.20 -24.70
N MET A 414 -7.70 -12.22 -23.37
CA MET A 414 -8.03 -13.41 -22.59
C MET A 414 -9.54 -13.67 -22.51
N ASP A 415 -10.37 -12.61 -22.48
CA ASP A 415 -11.81 -12.77 -22.54
C ASP A 415 -12.26 -13.28 -23.91
N ALA A 416 -11.63 -12.81 -25.00
CA ALA A 416 -11.90 -13.32 -26.36
C ALA A 416 -11.49 -14.79 -26.55
N LEU A 417 -10.41 -15.25 -25.90
CA LEU A 417 -9.94 -16.63 -25.98
C LEU A 417 -10.71 -17.57 -25.06
N PHE A 418 -10.98 -17.13 -23.85
CA PHE A 418 -11.65 -17.91 -22.80
C PHE A 418 -12.66 -17.02 -22.06
N PRO A 419 -13.90 -16.90 -22.59
CA PRO A 419 -14.93 -16.03 -22.00
C PRO A 419 -15.07 -16.21 -20.48
N LEU A 420 -15.13 -15.13 -19.72
CA LEU A 420 -15.20 -15.04 -18.26
C LEU A 420 -13.93 -15.56 -17.55
N TYR A 421 -13.55 -16.82 -17.75
CA TYR A 421 -12.42 -17.44 -17.04
C TYR A 421 -11.08 -16.87 -17.47
N GLY A 422 -10.96 -16.40 -18.70
CA GLY A 422 -9.76 -15.69 -19.18
C GLY A 422 -9.45 -14.45 -18.36
N CYS A 423 -10.47 -13.71 -17.94
CA CYS A 423 -10.29 -12.53 -17.08
C CYS A 423 -9.60 -12.86 -15.74
N MET A 424 -9.73 -14.08 -15.24
CA MET A 424 -9.08 -14.51 -13.99
C MET A 424 -7.59 -14.82 -14.18
N TRP A 425 -7.18 -15.22 -15.40
CA TRP A 425 -5.80 -15.53 -15.73
C TRP A 425 -4.96 -14.30 -16.08
N VAL A 426 -5.59 -13.14 -16.30
CA VAL A 426 -4.87 -11.89 -16.61
C VAL A 426 -3.84 -11.57 -15.52
N GLN A 427 -4.25 -11.59 -14.25
CA GLN A 427 -3.34 -11.24 -13.14
C GLN A 427 -2.14 -12.20 -13.02
N PRO A 428 -2.30 -13.55 -13.09
CA PRO A 428 -1.17 -14.48 -13.15
C PRO A 428 -0.19 -14.19 -14.29
N ILE A 429 -0.70 -13.90 -15.48
CA ILE A 429 0.14 -13.61 -16.65
C ILE A 429 0.91 -12.29 -16.45
N VAL A 430 0.22 -11.24 -16.00
CA VAL A 430 0.83 -9.95 -15.72
C VAL A 430 1.91 -10.05 -14.65
N ASP A 431 1.64 -10.77 -13.55
CA ASP A 431 2.62 -10.93 -12.47
C ASP A 431 3.82 -11.79 -12.91
N ALA A 432 3.62 -12.80 -13.79
CA ALA A 432 4.71 -13.58 -14.38
C ALA A 432 5.63 -12.71 -15.26
N ILE A 433 5.06 -11.92 -16.17
CA ILE A 433 5.81 -11.01 -17.05
C ILE A 433 6.56 -9.96 -16.21
N SER A 434 5.87 -9.40 -15.23
CA SER A 434 6.45 -8.39 -14.33
C SER A 434 7.59 -8.94 -13.48
N LEU A 435 7.45 -10.17 -12.98
CA LEU A 435 8.53 -10.86 -12.26
C LEU A 435 9.73 -11.14 -13.16
N ALA A 436 9.50 -11.59 -14.38
CA ALA A 436 10.57 -11.83 -15.36
C ALA A 436 11.35 -10.53 -15.65
N ALA A 437 10.65 -9.43 -15.89
CA ALA A 437 11.24 -8.10 -16.08
C ALA A 437 12.01 -7.63 -14.84
N ALA A 438 11.43 -7.77 -13.65
CA ALA A 438 12.07 -7.39 -12.39
C ALA A 438 13.35 -8.19 -12.12
N LEU A 439 13.34 -9.50 -12.39
CA LEU A 439 14.50 -10.36 -12.27
C LEU A 439 15.59 -10.03 -13.32
N TRP A 440 15.18 -9.66 -14.54
CA TRP A 440 16.12 -9.23 -15.57
C TRP A 440 16.85 -7.95 -15.15
N PHE A 441 16.12 -6.91 -14.70
CA PHE A 441 16.73 -5.69 -14.18
C PHE A 441 17.62 -5.98 -12.96
N TYR A 442 17.16 -6.82 -12.03
CA TYR A 442 17.93 -7.19 -10.85
C TYR A 442 19.27 -7.84 -11.21
N ARG A 443 19.26 -8.79 -12.16
CA ARG A 443 20.49 -9.45 -12.66
C ARG A 443 21.40 -8.48 -13.41
N ALA A 444 20.84 -7.57 -14.22
CA ALA A 444 21.60 -6.56 -14.94
C ALA A 444 22.36 -5.62 -13.98
N ILE A 445 21.69 -5.17 -12.91
CA ILE A 445 22.31 -4.32 -11.87
C ILE A 445 23.43 -5.08 -11.14
N GLN A 446 23.22 -6.36 -10.81
CA GLN A 446 24.26 -7.15 -10.14
C GLN A 446 25.49 -7.35 -11.02
N ARG A 447 25.33 -7.63 -12.31
CA ARG A 447 26.44 -7.76 -13.27
C ARG A 447 27.19 -6.45 -13.45
N GLY A 448 26.47 -5.30 -13.56
CA GLY A 448 27.11 -3.99 -13.65
C GLY A 448 27.90 -3.62 -12.38
N SER A 449 27.41 -4.01 -11.21
CA SER A 449 28.13 -3.78 -9.95
C SER A 449 29.38 -4.67 -9.80
N ALA A 450 29.37 -5.89 -10.35
CA ALA A 450 30.52 -6.79 -10.36
C ALA A 450 31.60 -6.32 -11.36
N ALA A 451 31.19 -5.79 -12.52
CA ALA A 451 32.12 -5.26 -13.53
C ALA A 451 32.73 -3.89 -13.15
N GLY A 452 32.02 -3.07 -12.38
CA GLY A 452 32.51 -1.77 -11.90
C GLY A 452 33.41 -1.82 -10.66
N GLY A 453 33.57 -2.99 -10.04
CA GLY A 453 34.43 -3.20 -8.86
C GLY A 453 35.94 -3.19 -9.13
N THR A 454 36.38 -2.94 -10.37
CA THR A 454 37.80 -2.91 -10.78
C THR A 454 38.31 -1.53 -11.21
N ALA A 455 37.52 -0.45 -11.05
CA ALA A 455 38.03 0.90 -11.28
C ALA A 455 38.60 1.48 -9.97
N PRO A 456 39.90 1.90 -9.93
CA PRO A 456 40.48 2.52 -8.76
C PRO A 456 39.80 3.87 -8.51
N ALA A 457 39.55 4.17 -7.25
CA ALA A 457 39.16 5.50 -6.80
C ALA A 457 40.32 6.47 -7.08
N GLY A 458 40.17 7.32 -8.07
CA GLY A 458 41.22 8.30 -8.42
C GLY A 458 40.85 9.10 -9.65
N ALA A 459 40.06 10.16 -9.47
CA ALA A 459 40.18 11.49 -10.09
C ALA A 459 39.03 12.39 -9.58
#